data_b3b89a39a2c8731a2127a7edfd6b51cd
#
_entry.id   b3b89a39a2c8731a2127a7edfd6b51cd
#
_cell.length_a   1.000
_cell.length_b   1.000
_cell.length_c   1.000
_cell.angle_alpha   90.00
_cell.angle_beta   90.00
_cell.angle_gamma   90.00
#
_symmetry.space_group_name_H-M   'P 1'
#
loop_
_entity.id
_entity.type
_entity.pdbx_description
1 polymer ?
#
loop_
_entity_poly.entity_id
_entity_poly.type
_entity_poly.pdbx_seq_one_letter_code
_entity_poly.pdbx_strand_id
1 'polypeptide(L)'
;RLIDPSISDDVEHVPAVAGLSDRSKADVMPRFVFRAKEAGYDRDDLEAIGEALDYAAHWLRYSEGKTLVNDVLDVGCDDSERHERLIEFLAERAERDVERQLDALEPHVEHERLDSEAHLYRIDLDNFAHRFTYPAPGKTTGNLHDRKVTETGEPVITIGYGPDFAVLRSDGVRLDIPRMVTELNEELPGAGVSGGGHLVVGSIKFVKGRRESVIDLLVEKMADADLDESLSSTAPLE
;
A
#
# COMPACT_ATOMS: atom_id res chain seq x y z
N ARG A 1 22.64 -10.08 12.85
CA ARG A 1 23.84 -10.26 13.73
C ARG A 1 23.61 -11.27 14.88
N LEU A 2 22.39 -11.48 15.35
CA LEU A 2 22.09 -12.55 16.33
C LEU A 2 22.08 -13.95 15.70
N ILE A 3 21.82 -14.04 14.39
CA ILE A 3 21.74 -15.29 13.64
C ILE A 3 23.04 -15.55 12.86
N ASP A 4 23.60 -14.50 12.29
CA ASP A 4 24.85 -14.55 11.53
C ASP A 4 25.71 -13.30 11.79
N PRO A 5 26.81 -13.45 12.57
CA PRO A 5 27.71 -12.33 12.85
C PRO A 5 28.49 -11.84 11.62
N SER A 6 28.49 -12.57 10.52
CA SER A 6 29.19 -12.20 9.28
C SER A 6 28.35 -11.29 8.37
N ILE A 7 27.09 -11.02 8.72
CA ILE A 7 26.29 -10.01 8.01
C ILE A 7 27.00 -8.66 8.12
N SER A 8 27.46 -8.17 6.98
CA SER A 8 28.25 -6.96 6.87
C SER A 8 27.43 -5.71 7.19
N ASP A 9 28.14 -4.63 7.49
CA ASP A 9 27.54 -3.32 7.75
C ASP A 9 26.88 -2.76 6.46
N ASP A 10 27.22 -3.30 5.28
CA ASP A 10 26.68 -2.92 3.96
C ASP A 10 25.17 -3.12 3.81
N VAL A 11 24.50 -3.81 4.72
CA VAL A 11 23.04 -4.04 4.70
C VAL A 11 22.28 -3.33 5.83
N GLU A 12 22.92 -2.40 6.56
CA GLU A 12 22.29 -1.73 7.71
C GLU A 12 21.09 -0.85 7.33
N HIS A 13 21.01 -0.38 6.09
CA HIS A 13 19.89 0.41 5.56
C HIS A 13 18.68 -0.45 5.16
N VAL A 14 18.87 -1.73 4.80
CA VAL A 14 17.79 -2.61 4.28
C VAL A 14 16.58 -2.72 5.20
N PRO A 15 16.72 -2.84 6.55
CA PRO A 15 15.57 -2.84 7.44
C PRO A 15 14.76 -1.52 7.40
N ALA A 16 15.42 -0.39 7.17
CA ALA A 16 14.75 0.90 7.04
C ALA A 16 13.98 0.99 5.71
N VAL A 17 14.57 0.57 4.59
CA VAL A 17 13.89 0.47 3.29
C VAL A 17 12.63 -0.38 3.42
N ALA A 18 12.75 -1.59 3.96
CA ALA A 18 11.61 -2.49 4.12
C ALA A 18 10.50 -1.89 5.01
N GLY A 19 10.88 -1.29 6.13
CA GLY A 19 9.91 -0.71 7.07
C GLY A 19 9.22 0.54 6.52
N LEU A 20 9.90 1.39 5.79
CA LEU A 20 9.31 2.56 5.13
C LEU A 20 8.37 2.15 4.00
N SER A 21 8.77 1.18 3.18
CA SER A 21 7.92 0.64 2.10
C SER A 21 6.63 0.00 2.62
N ASP A 22 6.69 -0.66 3.80
CA ASP A 22 5.52 -1.24 4.47
C ASP A 22 4.75 -0.21 5.34
N ARG A 23 5.16 1.05 5.37
CA ARG A 23 4.61 2.10 6.24
C ARG A 23 4.52 1.66 7.71
N SER A 24 5.52 0.90 8.16
CA SER A 24 5.57 0.35 9.50
C SER A 24 5.63 1.44 10.57
N LYS A 25 4.71 1.39 11.54
CA LYS A 25 4.70 2.24 12.73
C LYS A 25 5.36 1.55 13.94
N ALA A 26 6.18 0.52 13.72
CA ALA A 26 6.85 -0.21 14.80
C ALA A 26 7.85 0.69 15.55
N ASP A 27 7.91 0.57 16.88
CA ASP A 27 8.80 1.34 17.78
C ASP A 27 10.29 1.25 17.41
N VAL A 28 10.67 0.24 16.64
CA VAL A 28 12.07 0.05 16.20
C VAL A 28 12.44 0.87 14.95
N MET A 29 11.44 1.43 14.23
CA MET A 29 11.67 2.16 12.98
C MET A 29 12.63 3.35 13.12
N PRO A 30 12.53 4.22 14.14
CA PRO A 30 13.49 5.32 14.33
C PRO A 30 14.93 4.84 14.42
N ARG A 31 15.16 3.68 15.02
CA ARG A 31 16.49 3.07 15.14
C ARG A 31 17.02 2.57 13.79
N PHE A 32 16.15 2.01 12.94
CA PHE A 32 16.57 1.56 11.61
C PHE A 32 16.90 2.75 10.70
N VAL A 33 16.05 3.78 10.70
CA VAL A 33 16.31 5.02 9.95
C VAL A 33 17.59 5.72 10.43
N PHE A 34 17.83 5.77 11.75
CA PHE A 34 19.06 6.33 12.31
C PHE A 34 20.32 5.58 11.82
N ARG A 35 20.29 4.24 11.81
CA ARG A 35 21.42 3.43 11.30
C ARG A 35 21.66 3.61 9.81
N ALA A 36 20.58 3.67 9.03
CA ALA A 36 20.69 3.94 7.60
C ALA A 36 21.34 5.31 7.33
N LYS A 37 20.99 6.31 8.14
CA LYS A 37 21.63 7.64 8.07
C LYS A 37 23.11 7.61 8.42
N GLU A 38 23.53 6.82 9.41
CA GLU A 38 24.95 6.62 9.71
C GLU A 38 25.70 5.94 8.55
N ALA A 39 24.99 5.10 7.76
CA ALA A 39 25.51 4.47 6.55
C ALA A 39 25.46 5.38 5.30
N GLY A 40 24.94 6.61 5.42
CA GLY A 40 24.95 7.61 4.36
C GLY A 40 23.62 7.77 3.58
N TYR A 41 22.56 7.08 3.98
CA TYR A 41 21.24 7.17 3.34
C TYR A 41 20.31 8.09 4.13
N ASP A 42 19.74 9.08 3.48
CA ASP A 42 18.68 9.85 4.07
C ASP A 42 17.31 9.17 3.89
N ARG A 43 16.24 9.81 4.36
CA ARG A 43 14.90 9.23 4.28
C ARG A 43 14.40 9.13 2.83
N ASP A 44 14.69 10.15 2.04
CA ASP A 44 14.24 10.24 0.65
C ASP A 44 14.94 9.16 -0.20
N ASP A 45 16.23 8.91 0.05
CA ASP A 45 16.99 7.81 -0.56
C ASP A 45 16.34 6.45 -0.25
N LEU A 46 15.99 6.21 1.02
CA LEU A 46 15.39 4.95 1.45
C LEU A 46 14.00 4.71 0.83
N GLU A 47 13.20 5.77 0.72
CA GLU A 47 11.88 5.71 0.09
C GLU A 47 12.01 5.48 -1.43
N ALA A 48 12.97 6.13 -2.10
CA ALA A 48 13.26 5.93 -3.52
C ALA A 48 13.77 4.50 -3.81
N ILE A 49 14.65 3.95 -2.98
CA ILE A 49 15.10 2.55 -3.07
C ILE A 49 13.91 1.59 -2.91
N GLY A 50 13.03 1.85 -1.95
CA GLY A 50 11.83 1.05 -1.73
C GLY A 50 10.88 1.06 -2.92
N GLU A 51 10.64 2.22 -3.52
CA GLU A 51 9.82 2.39 -4.72
C GLU A 51 10.44 1.67 -5.94
N ALA A 52 11.75 1.85 -6.14
CA ALA A 52 12.48 1.19 -7.20
C ALA A 52 12.45 -0.34 -7.06
N LEU A 53 12.58 -0.84 -5.83
CA LEU A 53 12.51 -2.27 -5.54
C LEU A 53 11.12 -2.86 -5.84
N ASP A 54 10.04 -2.18 -5.42
CA ASP A 54 8.67 -2.60 -5.68
C ASP A 54 8.37 -2.61 -7.19
N TYR A 55 8.79 -1.57 -7.91
CA TYR A 55 8.67 -1.51 -9.36
C TYR A 55 9.44 -2.63 -10.05
N ALA A 56 10.70 -2.85 -9.69
CA ALA A 56 11.53 -3.91 -10.24
C ALA A 56 10.92 -5.29 -9.94
N ALA A 57 10.48 -5.53 -8.71
CA ALA A 57 9.88 -6.79 -8.29
C ALA A 57 8.61 -7.14 -9.07
N HIS A 58 7.81 -6.14 -9.47
CA HIS A 58 6.61 -6.35 -10.27
C HIS A 58 6.91 -6.98 -11.64
N TRP A 59 8.02 -6.60 -12.28
CA TRP A 59 8.40 -7.06 -13.61
C TRP A 59 9.32 -8.26 -13.63
N LEU A 60 10.01 -8.54 -12.51
CA LEU A 60 10.98 -9.62 -12.42
C LEU A 60 10.33 -10.98 -12.29
N ARG A 61 10.83 -11.94 -13.05
CA ARG A 61 10.58 -13.35 -12.80
C ARG A 61 11.54 -13.84 -11.74
N TYR A 62 11.07 -14.73 -10.89
CA TYR A 62 11.77 -15.24 -9.70
C TYR A 62 13.22 -15.72 -9.96
N SER A 63 13.53 -16.21 -11.17
CA SER A 63 14.85 -16.72 -11.52
C SER A 63 15.85 -15.68 -12.04
N GLU A 64 15.38 -14.46 -12.39
CA GLU A 64 16.20 -13.49 -13.11
C GLU A 64 16.52 -12.24 -12.24
N GLY A 65 15.87 -12.11 -11.09
CA GLY A 65 15.86 -10.86 -10.32
C GLY A 65 16.94 -10.69 -9.28
N LYS A 66 17.68 -11.74 -8.90
CA LYS A 66 18.58 -11.70 -7.75
C LYS A 66 19.64 -10.61 -7.85
N THR A 67 20.27 -10.45 -9.01
CA THR A 67 21.32 -9.45 -9.20
C THR A 67 20.74 -8.04 -9.16
N LEU A 68 19.61 -7.80 -9.84
CA LEU A 68 18.96 -6.50 -9.85
C LEU A 68 18.46 -6.09 -8.45
N VAL A 69 17.94 -7.02 -7.67
CA VAL A 69 17.54 -6.76 -6.26
C VAL A 69 18.73 -6.31 -5.43
N ASN A 70 19.89 -6.96 -5.58
CA ASN A 70 21.11 -6.53 -4.88
C ASN A 70 21.58 -5.15 -5.37
N ASP A 71 21.55 -4.92 -6.68
CA ASP A 71 21.93 -3.62 -7.25
C ASP A 71 20.99 -2.49 -6.76
N VAL A 72 19.67 -2.74 -6.69
CA VAL A 72 18.69 -1.77 -6.18
C VAL A 72 18.85 -1.53 -4.67
N LEU A 73 19.18 -2.58 -3.90
CA LEU A 73 19.43 -2.45 -2.47
C LEU A 73 20.85 -1.99 -2.14
N ASP A 74 21.68 -1.64 -3.12
CA ASP A 74 23.08 -1.26 -2.95
C ASP A 74 23.91 -2.28 -2.13
N VAL A 75 23.60 -3.55 -2.32
CA VAL A 75 24.28 -4.63 -1.60
C VAL A 75 25.46 -5.15 -2.44
N GLY A 76 26.68 -4.82 -2.01
CA GLY A 76 27.90 -5.19 -2.70
C GLY A 76 28.14 -4.43 -4.00
N CYS A 77 27.64 -3.22 -4.11
CA CYS A 77 27.89 -2.30 -5.21
C CYS A 77 28.99 -1.31 -4.79
N ASP A 78 30.05 -1.21 -5.60
CA ASP A 78 31.17 -0.27 -5.36
C ASP A 78 31.04 1.04 -6.19
N ASP A 79 29.93 1.21 -6.94
CA ASP A 79 29.70 2.32 -7.86
C ASP A 79 28.41 3.08 -7.49
N SER A 80 28.54 4.05 -6.59
CA SER A 80 27.43 4.88 -6.12
C SER A 80 26.74 5.68 -7.23
N GLU A 81 27.49 6.19 -8.22
CA GLU A 81 26.87 6.89 -9.36
C GLU A 81 26.01 5.97 -10.21
N ARG A 82 26.41 4.71 -10.36
CA ARG A 82 25.59 3.71 -11.06
C ARG A 82 24.34 3.37 -10.27
N HIS A 83 24.45 3.25 -8.95
CA HIS A 83 23.31 3.00 -8.07
C HIS A 83 22.30 4.15 -8.14
N GLU A 84 22.73 5.39 -7.94
CA GLU A 84 21.88 6.58 -8.03
C GLU A 84 21.12 6.63 -9.37
N ARG A 85 21.81 6.46 -10.50
CA ARG A 85 21.17 6.43 -11.83
C ARG A 85 20.16 5.29 -12.00
N LEU A 86 20.40 4.14 -11.37
CA LEU A 86 19.47 3.00 -11.39
C LEU A 86 18.20 3.33 -10.61
N ILE A 87 18.33 3.87 -9.41
CA ILE A 87 17.21 4.25 -8.56
C ILE A 87 16.38 5.34 -9.24
N GLU A 88 17.00 6.42 -9.70
CA GLU A 88 16.32 7.49 -10.43
C GLU A 88 15.54 6.96 -11.64
N PHE A 89 16.16 6.10 -12.45
CA PHE A 89 15.52 5.52 -13.64
C PHE A 89 14.30 4.65 -13.27
N LEU A 90 14.37 3.85 -12.20
CA LEU A 90 13.28 2.99 -11.78
C LEU A 90 12.15 3.79 -11.11
N ALA A 91 12.50 4.76 -10.26
CA ALA A 91 11.54 5.63 -9.58
C ALA A 91 10.74 6.48 -10.58
N GLU A 92 11.39 7.12 -11.55
CA GLU A 92 10.70 7.86 -12.61
C GLU A 92 9.71 7.00 -13.41
N ARG A 93 10.05 5.73 -13.64
CA ARG A 93 9.15 4.81 -14.35
C ARG A 93 7.98 4.38 -13.48
N ALA A 94 8.25 4.12 -12.20
CA ALA A 94 7.23 3.78 -11.22
C ALA A 94 6.20 4.92 -11.10
N GLU A 95 6.67 6.15 -10.91
CA GLU A 95 5.82 7.34 -10.84
C GLU A 95 4.96 7.52 -12.11
N ARG A 96 5.57 7.43 -13.27
CA ARG A 96 4.85 7.54 -14.56
C ARG A 96 3.76 6.47 -14.73
N ASP A 97 4.06 5.23 -14.35
CA ASP A 97 3.10 4.14 -14.46
C ASP A 97 1.98 4.27 -13.43
N VAL A 98 2.28 4.77 -12.22
CA VAL A 98 1.28 5.14 -11.21
C VAL A 98 0.35 6.23 -11.71
N GLU A 99 0.90 7.37 -12.19
CA GLU A 99 0.10 8.47 -12.71
C GLU A 99 -0.80 8.03 -13.86
N ARG A 100 -0.26 7.29 -14.82
CA ARG A 100 -1.06 6.74 -15.93
C ARG A 100 -2.21 5.86 -15.45
N GLN A 101 -1.98 5.07 -14.41
CA GLN A 101 -3.00 4.22 -13.83
C GLN A 101 -4.08 5.05 -13.13
N LEU A 102 -3.69 6.03 -12.34
CA LEU A 102 -4.63 6.90 -11.62
C LEU A 102 -5.46 7.77 -12.58
N ASP A 103 -4.85 8.31 -13.62
CA ASP A 103 -5.55 9.09 -14.64
C ASP A 103 -6.63 8.25 -15.37
N ALA A 104 -6.34 6.97 -15.61
CA ALA A 104 -7.31 6.06 -16.21
C ALA A 104 -8.49 5.73 -15.27
N LEU A 105 -8.25 5.72 -13.95
CA LEU A 105 -9.25 5.39 -12.95
C LEU A 105 -10.12 6.58 -12.54
N GLU A 106 -9.55 7.78 -12.50
CA GLU A 106 -10.21 8.99 -11.97
C GLU A 106 -11.63 9.24 -12.50
N PRO A 107 -11.93 9.09 -13.82
CA PRO A 107 -13.28 9.28 -14.35
C PRO A 107 -14.31 8.25 -13.87
N HIS A 108 -13.85 7.16 -13.27
CA HIS A 108 -14.66 6.00 -12.86
C HIS A 108 -14.72 5.80 -11.35
N VAL A 109 -14.11 6.70 -10.59
CA VAL A 109 -14.17 6.69 -9.12
C VAL A 109 -15.56 7.12 -8.69
N GLU A 110 -16.29 6.23 -8.01
CA GLU A 110 -17.53 6.53 -7.36
C GLU A 110 -17.26 7.19 -6.01
N HIS A 111 -18.04 8.21 -5.67
CA HIS A 111 -17.90 8.94 -4.41
C HIS A 111 -19.26 9.12 -3.74
N GLU A 112 -19.31 8.86 -2.45
CA GLU A 112 -20.45 9.18 -1.59
C GLU A 112 -19.98 9.67 -0.22
N ARG A 113 -20.85 10.42 0.49
CA ARG A 113 -20.62 10.82 1.86
C ARG A 113 -21.42 9.91 2.78
N LEU A 114 -20.76 9.26 3.71
CA LEU A 114 -21.38 8.35 4.67
C LEU A 114 -22.10 9.11 5.78
N ASP A 115 -22.97 8.44 6.52
CA ASP A 115 -23.68 8.99 7.69
C ASP A 115 -22.70 9.40 8.80
N SER A 116 -21.55 8.76 8.88
CA SER A 116 -20.41 9.12 9.74
C SER A 116 -19.69 10.42 9.31
N GLU A 117 -20.11 11.03 8.20
CA GLU A 117 -19.45 12.16 7.52
C GLU A 117 -18.11 11.86 6.85
N ALA A 118 -17.61 10.62 6.87
CA ALA A 118 -16.45 10.21 6.09
C ALA A 118 -16.77 10.19 4.57
N HIS A 119 -15.77 10.50 3.76
CA HIS A 119 -15.84 10.33 2.31
C HIS A 119 -15.53 8.89 1.95
N LEU A 120 -16.43 8.22 1.25
CA LEU A 120 -16.21 6.90 0.67
C LEU A 120 -15.94 7.02 -0.82
N TYR A 121 -14.80 6.49 -1.26
CA TYR A 121 -14.44 6.34 -2.68
C TYR A 121 -14.38 4.87 -3.04
N ARG A 122 -15.00 4.51 -4.17
CA ARG A 122 -15.02 3.13 -4.69
C ARG A 122 -14.53 3.09 -6.12
N ILE A 123 -13.76 2.06 -6.47
CA ILE A 123 -13.26 1.87 -7.83
C ILE A 123 -13.22 0.39 -8.23
N ASP A 124 -13.82 0.07 -9.37
CA ASP A 124 -13.74 -1.25 -10.00
C ASP A 124 -12.42 -1.38 -10.76
N LEU A 125 -11.43 -1.99 -10.13
CA LEU A 125 -10.12 -2.22 -10.72
C LEU A 125 -10.13 -3.27 -11.84
N ASP A 126 -11.12 -4.18 -11.85
CA ASP A 126 -11.22 -5.20 -12.88
C ASP A 126 -11.62 -4.61 -14.23
N ASN A 127 -12.49 -3.60 -14.22
CA ASN A 127 -12.99 -2.98 -15.44
C ASN A 127 -12.19 -1.76 -15.89
N PHE A 128 -11.60 -0.99 -14.97
CA PHE A 128 -11.04 0.32 -15.28
C PHE A 128 -9.52 0.42 -15.09
N ALA A 129 -8.89 -0.46 -14.29
CA ALA A 129 -7.45 -0.47 -14.18
C ALA A 129 -6.79 -1.12 -15.41
N HIS A 130 -5.59 -0.65 -15.76
CA HIS A 130 -4.74 -1.37 -16.71
C HIS A 130 -4.29 -2.70 -16.11
N ARG A 131 -4.71 -3.79 -16.71
CA ARG A 131 -4.42 -5.15 -16.21
C ARG A 131 -2.97 -5.53 -16.46
N PHE A 132 -2.40 -6.30 -15.53
CA PHE A 132 -1.04 -6.85 -15.65
C PHE A 132 0.05 -5.78 -15.80
N THR A 133 -0.21 -4.57 -15.34
CA THR A 133 0.75 -3.46 -15.29
C THR A 133 1.03 -3.05 -13.85
N TYR A 134 2.12 -2.32 -13.66
CA TYR A 134 2.37 -1.63 -12.40
C TYR A 134 1.47 -0.37 -12.31
N PRO A 135 0.98 -0.03 -11.12
CA PRO A 135 1.11 -0.75 -9.85
C PRO A 135 0.10 -1.89 -9.67
N ALA A 136 0.40 -2.82 -8.76
CA ALA A 136 -0.53 -3.88 -8.37
C ALA A 136 -1.79 -3.29 -7.68
N PRO A 137 -2.94 -4.02 -7.65
CA PRO A 137 -4.22 -3.51 -7.12
C PRO A 137 -4.14 -2.87 -5.73
N GLY A 138 -3.35 -3.46 -4.82
CA GLY A 138 -3.17 -2.92 -3.47
C GLY A 138 -2.49 -1.56 -3.44
N LYS A 139 -1.46 -1.37 -4.26
CA LYS A 139 -0.74 -0.09 -4.41
C LYS A 139 -1.58 0.92 -5.20
N THR A 140 -2.27 0.48 -6.24
CA THR A 140 -3.22 1.33 -6.99
C THR A 140 -4.27 1.94 -6.05
N THR A 141 -4.89 1.11 -5.20
CA THR A 141 -5.88 1.58 -4.21
C THR A 141 -5.23 2.52 -3.19
N GLY A 142 -4.00 2.21 -2.75
CA GLY A 142 -3.26 3.07 -1.81
C GLY A 142 -2.96 4.45 -2.41
N ASN A 143 -2.44 4.51 -3.62
CA ASN A 143 -2.12 5.78 -4.28
C ASN A 143 -3.38 6.61 -4.58
N LEU A 144 -4.48 5.98 -4.99
CA LEU A 144 -5.77 6.65 -5.12
C LEU A 144 -6.24 7.21 -3.78
N HIS A 145 -6.14 6.42 -2.72
CA HIS A 145 -6.50 6.84 -1.36
C HIS A 145 -5.70 8.07 -0.91
N ASP A 146 -4.37 8.03 -1.05
CA ASP A 146 -3.49 9.14 -0.66
C ASP A 146 -3.82 10.43 -1.44
N ARG A 147 -4.15 10.31 -2.74
CA ARG A 147 -4.65 11.42 -3.56
C ARG A 147 -5.95 12.00 -2.99
N LYS A 148 -6.93 11.16 -2.65
CA LYS A 148 -8.23 11.60 -2.12
C LYS A 148 -8.12 12.20 -0.71
N VAL A 149 -7.27 11.67 0.15
CA VAL A 149 -6.94 12.27 1.45
C VAL A 149 -6.38 13.68 1.28
N THR A 150 -5.42 13.84 0.35
CA THR A 150 -4.80 15.16 0.08
C THR A 150 -5.81 16.15 -0.52
N GLU A 151 -6.70 15.70 -1.39
CA GLU A 151 -7.72 16.55 -2.04
C GLU A 151 -8.80 17.02 -1.07
N THR A 152 -9.25 16.16 -0.15
CA THR A 152 -10.35 16.48 0.77
C THR A 152 -9.89 17.12 2.06
N GLY A 153 -8.78 16.65 2.65
CA GLY A 153 -8.35 16.99 3.99
C GLY A 153 -9.31 16.54 5.10
N GLU A 154 -10.27 15.67 4.78
CA GLU A 154 -11.31 15.12 5.66
C GLU A 154 -11.13 13.58 5.80
N PRO A 155 -11.85 12.92 6.74
CA PRO A 155 -11.80 11.47 6.86
C PRO A 155 -12.21 10.74 5.56
N VAL A 156 -11.39 9.79 5.11
CA VAL A 156 -11.57 9.09 3.84
C VAL A 156 -11.52 7.57 4.02
N ILE A 157 -12.43 6.88 3.36
CA ILE A 157 -12.36 5.44 3.10
C ILE A 157 -12.24 5.23 1.59
N THR A 158 -11.37 4.31 1.17
CA THR A 158 -11.22 3.93 -0.24
C THR A 158 -11.31 2.43 -0.39
N ILE A 159 -12.15 1.97 -1.32
CA ILE A 159 -12.34 0.57 -1.68
C ILE A 159 -11.95 0.38 -3.15
N GLY A 160 -10.83 -0.31 -3.40
CA GLY A 160 -10.48 -0.82 -4.73
C GLY A 160 -10.85 -2.30 -4.83
N TYR A 161 -11.70 -2.67 -5.77
CA TYR A 161 -12.19 -4.03 -5.83
C TYR A 161 -12.07 -4.67 -7.22
N GLY A 162 -12.06 -5.99 -7.23
CA GLY A 162 -12.02 -6.83 -8.43
C GLY A 162 -13.08 -7.94 -8.37
N PRO A 163 -12.95 -8.96 -9.22
CA PRO A 163 -13.98 -10.00 -9.34
C PRO A 163 -14.12 -10.89 -8.10
N ASP A 164 -13.08 -10.97 -7.25
CA ASP A 164 -12.97 -11.89 -6.10
C ASP A 164 -12.14 -11.32 -4.95
N PHE A 165 -11.89 -10.01 -4.95
CA PHE A 165 -11.15 -9.31 -3.88
C PHE A 165 -11.61 -7.87 -3.70
N ALA A 166 -11.34 -7.32 -2.51
CA ALA A 166 -11.33 -5.88 -2.26
C ALA A 166 -10.15 -5.49 -1.38
N VAL A 167 -9.58 -4.32 -1.67
CA VAL A 167 -8.55 -3.65 -0.88
C VAL A 167 -9.18 -2.44 -0.22
N LEU A 168 -8.95 -2.29 1.08
CA LEU A 168 -9.56 -1.30 1.93
C LEU A 168 -8.48 -0.38 2.48
N ARG A 169 -8.71 0.92 2.43
CA ARG A 169 -7.86 1.95 3.02
C ARG A 169 -8.73 2.94 3.76
N SER A 170 -8.24 3.47 4.86
CA SER A 170 -8.89 4.59 5.55
C SER A 170 -7.87 5.56 6.14
N ASP A 171 -8.28 6.81 6.26
CA ASP A 171 -7.59 7.88 6.97
C ASP A 171 -8.61 8.58 7.87
N GLY A 172 -8.29 8.76 9.14
CA GLY A 172 -9.22 9.33 10.12
C GLY A 172 -10.45 8.46 10.44
N VAL A 173 -10.49 7.20 9.99
CA VAL A 173 -11.60 6.25 10.21
C VAL A 173 -11.05 4.90 10.66
N ARG A 174 -11.65 4.35 11.69
CA ARG A 174 -11.30 3.01 12.20
C ARG A 174 -12.05 1.92 11.43
N LEU A 175 -11.32 0.98 10.84
CA LEU A 175 -11.87 -0.21 10.19
C LEU A 175 -11.58 -1.46 11.02
N ASP A 176 -12.60 -2.19 11.42
CA ASP A 176 -12.45 -3.52 12.06
C ASP A 176 -12.63 -4.62 11.00
N ILE A 177 -11.61 -4.83 10.19
CA ILE A 177 -11.65 -5.80 9.08
C ILE A 177 -11.97 -7.23 9.56
N PRO A 178 -11.39 -7.77 10.67
CA PRO A 178 -11.73 -9.08 11.16
C PRO A 178 -13.22 -9.22 11.55
N ARG A 179 -13.78 -8.19 12.18
CA ARG A 179 -15.21 -8.16 12.51
C ARG A 179 -16.06 -8.12 11.24
N MET A 180 -15.75 -7.23 10.28
CA MET A 180 -16.45 -7.14 9.00
C MET A 180 -16.43 -8.47 8.25
N VAL A 181 -15.30 -9.18 8.21
CA VAL A 181 -15.19 -10.51 7.58
C VAL A 181 -16.12 -11.52 8.24
N THR A 182 -16.24 -11.50 9.57
CA THR A 182 -17.15 -12.38 10.31
C THR A 182 -18.60 -12.08 9.94
N GLU A 183 -19.02 -10.82 10.03
CA GLU A 183 -20.38 -10.38 9.71
C GLU A 183 -20.76 -10.66 8.24
N LEU A 184 -19.83 -10.42 7.30
CA LEU A 184 -20.05 -10.73 5.88
C LEU A 184 -20.31 -12.22 5.66
N ASN A 185 -19.63 -13.12 6.37
CA ASN A 185 -19.86 -14.57 6.24
C ASN A 185 -21.18 -15.01 6.90
N GLU A 186 -21.63 -14.35 7.98
CA GLU A 186 -22.90 -14.62 8.63
C GLU A 186 -24.08 -14.18 7.77
N GLU A 187 -24.00 -13.00 7.16
CA GLU A 187 -25.07 -12.42 6.37
C GLU A 187 -25.09 -12.88 4.90
N LEU A 188 -23.97 -13.29 4.35
CA LEU A 188 -23.82 -13.82 3.00
C LEU A 188 -23.29 -15.26 2.99
N PRO A 189 -24.10 -16.24 3.42
CA PRO A 189 -23.67 -17.63 3.38
C PRO A 189 -23.24 -18.07 1.98
N GLY A 190 -22.04 -18.66 1.86
CA GLY A 190 -21.47 -19.10 0.61
C GLY A 190 -20.73 -18.01 -0.19
N ALA A 191 -20.58 -16.79 0.33
CA ALA A 191 -19.67 -15.80 -0.22
C ALA A 191 -18.18 -16.13 0.06
N GLY A 192 -17.93 -16.95 1.10
CA GLY A 192 -16.59 -17.43 1.42
C GLY A 192 -15.60 -16.30 1.66
N VAL A 193 -16.04 -15.26 2.39
CA VAL A 193 -15.23 -14.09 2.65
C VAL A 193 -14.08 -14.45 3.60
N SER A 194 -12.88 -14.10 3.21
CA SER A 194 -11.67 -14.29 4.01
C SER A 194 -10.77 -13.07 3.85
N GLY A 195 -9.96 -12.77 4.83
CA GLY A 195 -9.05 -11.65 4.76
C GLY A 195 -8.65 -11.17 6.13
N GLY A 196 -8.05 -9.99 6.17
CA GLY A 196 -7.58 -9.36 7.39
C GLY A 196 -6.95 -8.02 7.09
N GLY A 197 -6.46 -7.40 8.15
CA GLY A 197 -5.84 -6.09 8.06
C GLY A 197 -5.61 -5.49 9.42
N HIS A 198 -5.24 -4.23 9.40
CA HIS A 198 -5.11 -3.37 10.56
C HIS A 198 -6.25 -2.35 10.59
N LEU A 199 -6.20 -1.40 11.53
CA LEU A 199 -7.27 -0.43 11.74
C LEU A 199 -7.55 0.50 10.54
N VAL A 200 -6.58 0.67 9.65
CA VAL A 200 -6.66 1.61 8.50
C VAL A 200 -6.39 0.95 7.16
N VAL A 201 -6.05 -0.34 7.14
CA VAL A 201 -5.71 -1.05 5.91
C VAL A 201 -6.08 -2.51 6.00
N GLY A 202 -6.67 -3.04 4.93
CA GLY A 202 -6.94 -4.46 4.84
C GLY A 202 -7.25 -4.92 3.43
N SER A 203 -7.35 -6.22 3.30
CA SER A 203 -7.80 -6.85 2.07
C SER A 203 -8.69 -8.04 2.39
N ILE A 204 -9.70 -8.23 1.57
CA ILE A 204 -10.60 -9.37 1.63
C ILE A 204 -10.63 -10.09 0.29
N LYS A 205 -10.89 -11.37 0.33
CA LYS A 205 -11.18 -12.23 -0.81
C LYS A 205 -12.55 -12.85 -0.64
N PHE A 206 -13.22 -13.11 -1.74
CA PHE A 206 -14.55 -13.73 -1.75
C PHE A 206 -14.76 -14.56 -3.01
N VAL A 207 -15.81 -15.36 -3.02
CA VAL A 207 -16.12 -16.22 -4.17
C VAL A 207 -16.53 -15.38 -5.38
N LYS A 208 -15.94 -15.68 -6.53
CA LYS A 208 -16.27 -15.08 -7.81
C LYS A 208 -17.80 -15.13 -8.08
N GLY A 209 -18.38 -14.01 -8.51
CA GLY A 209 -19.83 -13.88 -8.71
C GLY A 209 -20.60 -13.42 -7.47
N ARG A 210 -19.93 -13.18 -6.33
CA ARG A 210 -20.52 -12.57 -5.13
C ARG A 210 -20.11 -11.10 -4.94
N ARG A 211 -19.39 -10.53 -5.91
CA ARG A 211 -18.82 -9.20 -5.84
C ARG A 211 -19.81 -8.13 -5.40
N GLU A 212 -20.91 -7.97 -6.13
CA GLU A 212 -21.91 -6.92 -5.84
C GLU A 212 -22.44 -7.05 -4.41
N SER A 213 -22.95 -8.23 -4.04
CA SER A 213 -23.50 -8.45 -2.69
C SER A 213 -22.46 -8.20 -1.58
N VAL A 214 -21.19 -8.57 -1.82
CA VAL A 214 -20.12 -8.37 -0.82
C VAL A 214 -19.75 -6.89 -0.71
N ILE A 215 -19.61 -6.18 -1.82
CA ILE A 215 -19.26 -4.76 -1.81
C ILE A 215 -20.40 -3.92 -1.23
N ASP A 216 -21.65 -4.18 -1.59
CA ASP A 216 -22.81 -3.45 -1.06
C ASP A 216 -22.93 -3.62 0.47
N LEU A 217 -22.84 -4.87 0.96
CA LEU A 217 -22.88 -5.10 2.40
C LEU A 217 -21.65 -4.53 3.13
N LEU A 218 -20.46 -4.55 2.50
CA LEU A 218 -19.27 -3.94 3.04
C LEU A 218 -19.45 -2.43 3.23
N VAL A 219 -20.04 -1.75 2.25
CA VAL A 219 -20.37 -0.31 2.32
C VAL A 219 -21.37 -0.04 3.43
N GLU A 220 -22.43 -0.87 3.55
CA GLU A 220 -23.40 -0.77 4.64
C GLU A 220 -22.74 -0.85 6.02
N LYS A 221 -21.79 -1.81 6.19
CA LYS A 221 -21.01 -1.92 7.44
C LYS A 221 -20.09 -0.74 7.72
N MET A 222 -19.75 0.04 6.71
CA MET A 222 -18.91 1.24 6.85
C MET A 222 -19.72 2.52 7.06
N ALA A 223 -21.03 2.50 6.86
CA ALA A 223 -21.88 3.70 6.95
C ALA A 223 -21.74 4.40 8.31
N ASP A 224 -21.69 3.61 9.39
CA ASP A 224 -21.55 4.07 10.78
C ASP A 224 -20.13 3.88 11.33
N ALA A 225 -19.10 3.86 10.47
CA ALA A 225 -17.73 3.64 10.91
C ALA A 225 -17.24 4.75 11.85
N ASP A 226 -16.54 4.36 12.91
CA ASP A 226 -16.02 5.26 13.93
C ASP A 226 -14.94 6.19 13.36
N LEU A 227 -15.15 7.51 13.48
CA LEU A 227 -14.12 8.50 13.22
C LEU A 227 -13.07 8.46 14.32
N ASP A 228 -11.80 8.46 13.94
CA ASP A 228 -10.66 8.42 14.86
C ASP A 228 -9.53 9.31 14.33
N GLU A 229 -9.47 10.54 14.79
CA GLU A 229 -8.47 11.53 14.38
C GLU A 229 -7.03 11.06 14.64
N SER A 230 -6.82 10.16 15.61
CA SER A 230 -5.48 9.61 15.88
C SER A 230 -4.97 8.70 14.75
N LEU A 231 -5.86 8.28 13.86
CA LEU A 231 -5.56 7.47 12.67
C LEU A 231 -5.39 8.30 11.40
N SER A 232 -5.52 9.62 11.48
CA SER A 232 -5.29 10.52 10.35
C SER A 232 -3.79 10.66 10.06
N SER A 233 -3.44 10.64 8.78
CA SER A 233 -2.08 10.91 8.30
C SER A 233 -1.69 12.38 8.45
N THR A 234 -2.67 13.26 8.61
CA THR A 234 -2.50 14.72 8.82
C THR A 234 -2.46 15.10 10.30
N ALA A 235 -2.66 14.15 11.23
CA ALA A 235 -2.59 14.42 12.66
C ALA A 235 -1.18 14.93 13.04
N PRO A 236 -1.07 16.00 13.85
CA PRO A 236 0.23 16.46 14.31
C PRO A 236 0.89 15.36 15.13
N LEU A 237 2.16 15.10 14.84
CA LEU A 237 3.00 14.21 15.65
C LEU A 237 3.18 14.87 17.03
N GLU A 238 2.57 14.29 18.07
CA GLU A 238 2.83 14.67 19.46
C GLU A 238 4.25 14.25 19.91
#